data_8352682770da58ceadf007ab6c2165cf
#
_entry.id   8352682770da58ceadf007ab6c2165cf
#
_cell.length_a   1.000
_cell.length_b   1.000
_cell.length_c   1.000
_cell.angle_alpha   90.00
_cell.angle_beta   90.00
_cell.angle_gamma   90.00
#
_symmetry.space_group_name_H-M   'P 1'
#
loop_
_entity.id
_entity.type
_entity.pdbx_description
1 polymer ?
#
loop_
_entity_poly.entity_id
_entity_poly.type
_entity_poly.pdbx_seq_one_letter_code
_entity_poly.pdbx_strand_id
1 'polypeptide(L)'
;MRVLERRGIVGGAAITEEFHPGFRNSVASYSVSLLQPKIIADMRLARHGLKIILRPLSYFAPADDSRFLILDRDRQRSHREVSAWSRKDAERLPAFHARLEGTVELIRRLVLKTPYNASTKPRDLMTGLGLASQIRKIGLQGQGDLVDLFGKSAGDLLDSWFETDILKGLLGFDAIVGSYASPYTPGSAYVLLHHVFGEANGVKGAWGHAIGGMGSITKAMAAACIEAGVEITTDAPVREVSIARGKAVGVVLESGEDISARAVVSNLNPKLLFGALVASEHLPPQFKARMDAWRCGSGTFRMNVALSELPNFTCRPSPGAAPAEHHGASIIISPSLAYLDQAYMDARTLGWARRPAIEMHIPSVIDDSLAPARAHVASLFCHQFAPVLGGGKSWDDHREAAAGVIVDTITAYAPNFKASILGRMILSPLDLERKLALTGGDIFHGALTLDQLYCVRPALGFADYRAPVRGLYMCGSGAHPGGGVSGAPGHNAAHEILRDFRIPAARHLRPADKIKN
;
A
#
# COMPACT_ATOMS: atom_id res chain seq x y z
N MET A 1 -19.49 -14.06 -14.92
CA MET A 1 -18.85 -12.75 -14.67
C MET A 1 -17.66 -12.66 -15.58
N ARG A 2 -17.40 -11.48 -16.16
CA ARG A 2 -16.22 -11.24 -17.00
C ARG A 2 -15.36 -10.16 -16.35
N VAL A 3 -14.06 -10.38 -16.29
CA VAL A 3 -13.05 -9.42 -15.82
C VAL A 3 -12.26 -8.95 -17.04
N LEU A 4 -12.10 -7.64 -17.16
CA LEU A 4 -11.36 -6.99 -18.25
C LEU A 4 -10.10 -6.36 -17.68
N GLU A 5 -8.95 -6.71 -18.20
CA GLU A 5 -7.65 -6.17 -17.82
C GLU A 5 -6.99 -5.53 -19.06
N ARG A 6 -6.53 -4.28 -18.94
CA ARG A 6 -5.94 -3.56 -20.07
C ARG A 6 -4.55 -4.09 -20.50
N ARG A 7 -3.82 -4.73 -19.56
CA ARG A 7 -2.50 -5.31 -19.83
C ARG A 7 -2.61 -6.80 -20.14
N GLY A 8 -1.57 -7.37 -20.72
CA GLY A 8 -1.45 -8.84 -20.94
C GLY A 8 -1.27 -9.67 -19.67
N ILE A 9 -1.33 -9.02 -18.48
CA ILE A 9 -1.14 -9.66 -17.17
C ILE A 9 -2.08 -9.05 -16.14
N VAL A 10 -2.77 -9.90 -15.37
CA VAL A 10 -3.64 -9.46 -14.27
C VAL A 10 -2.84 -9.07 -13.02
N GLY A 11 -3.32 -8.07 -12.28
CA GLY A 11 -2.80 -7.76 -10.95
C GLY A 11 -2.47 -6.28 -10.71
N GLY A 12 -2.49 -5.43 -11.72
CA GLY A 12 -2.27 -4.00 -11.57
C GLY A 12 -0.94 -3.70 -10.87
N ALA A 13 -1.00 -3.02 -9.72
CA ALA A 13 0.18 -2.69 -8.91
C ALA A 13 0.81 -3.90 -8.18
N ALA A 14 0.09 -5.02 -8.08
CA ALA A 14 0.55 -6.24 -7.41
C ALA A 14 0.94 -7.33 -8.44
N ILE A 15 1.85 -7.00 -9.35
CA ILE A 15 2.41 -7.91 -10.34
C ILE A 15 3.89 -8.17 -10.08
N THR A 16 4.39 -9.29 -10.60
CA THR A 16 5.81 -9.63 -10.68
C THR A 16 6.20 -9.77 -12.14
N GLU A 17 7.23 -9.05 -12.55
CA GLU A 17 7.76 -9.09 -13.91
C GLU A 17 9.27 -9.35 -13.91
N GLU A 18 9.78 -9.89 -15.01
CA GLU A 18 11.20 -9.87 -15.29
C GLU A 18 11.58 -8.45 -15.75
N PHE A 19 12.59 -7.87 -15.10
CA PHE A 19 13.03 -6.50 -15.38
C PHE A 19 14.46 -6.41 -15.89
N HIS A 20 15.21 -7.50 -15.76
CA HIS A 20 16.53 -7.73 -16.32
C HIS A 20 16.67 -9.23 -16.58
N PRO A 21 17.40 -9.68 -17.61
CA PRO A 21 17.50 -11.11 -17.95
C PRO A 21 17.81 -12.00 -16.74
N GLY A 22 16.88 -12.91 -16.41
CA GLY A 22 16.96 -13.80 -15.25
C GLY A 22 16.57 -13.16 -13.89
N PHE A 23 16.27 -11.86 -13.83
CA PHE A 23 15.90 -11.17 -12.60
C PHE A 23 14.43 -10.74 -12.62
N ARG A 24 13.68 -11.20 -11.64
CA ARG A 24 12.26 -10.92 -11.48
C ARG A 24 11.99 -10.25 -10.16
N ASN A 25 11.03 -9.35 -10.12
CA ASN A 25 10.58 -8.76 -8.86
C ASN A 25 9.17 -8.19 -8.96
N SER A 26 8.60 -7.93 -7.81
CA SER A 26 7.37 -7.15 -7.65
C SER A 26 7.57 -5.74 -8.20
N VAL A 27 6.60 -5.27 -9.01
CA VAL A 27 6.78 -4.01 -9.77
C VAL A 27 6.53 -2.79 -8.89
N ALA A 28 5.36 -2.69 -8.24
CA ALA A 28 5.02 -1.56 -7.39
C ALA A 28 4.80 -1.98 -5.93
N SER A 29 3.77 -2.74 -5.62
CA SER A 29 3.60 -3.36 -4.30
C SER A 29 4.65 -4.46 -4.12
N TYR A 30 5.26 -4.59 -2.94
CA TYR A 30 6.43 -5.45 -2.74
C TYR A 30 6.43 -6.26 -1.44
N SER A 31 5.43 -6.05 -0.58
CA SER A 31 5.36 -6.69 0.73
C SER A 31 3.93 -7.04 1.11
N VAL A 32 3.74 -8.11 1.87
CA VAL A 32 2.45 -8.61 2.31
C VAL A 32 2.27 -8.32 3.79
N SER A 33 1.25 -7.52 4.12
CA SER A 33 0.83 -7.28 5.51
C SER A 33 -0.68 -7.08 5.61
N LEU A 34 -1.31 -6.47 4.60
CA LEU A 34 -2.70 -6.03 4.68
C LEU A 34 -3.69 -7.00 4.02
N LEU A 35 -3.20 -8.02 3.30
CA LEU A 35 -4.08 -9.02 2.67
C LEU A 35 -4.87 -9.76 3.75
N GLN A 36 -6.18 -9.58 3.71
CA GLN A 36 -7.05 -10.05 4.79
C GLN A 36 -7.08 -11.58 4.85
N PRO A 37 -6.86 -12.19 6.04
CA PRO A 37 -6.92 -13.65 6.22
C PRO A 37 -8.22 -14.27 5.71
N LYS A 38 -9.33 -13.55 5.86
CA LYS A 38 -10.63 -13.96 5.33
C LYS A 38 -10.61 -14.12 3.82
N ILE A 39 -9.96 -13.22 3.08
CA ILE A 39 -9.85 -13.29 1.61
C ILE A 39 -9.01 -14.52 1.21
N ILE A 40 -7.89 -14.74 1.90
CA ILE A 40 -7.03 -15.92 1.67
C ILE A 40 -7.84 -17.21 1.86
N ALA A 41 -8.63 -17.27 2.92
CA ALA A 41 -9.44 -18.43 3.27
C ALA A 41 -10.64 -18.63 2.31
N ASP A 42 -11.42 -17.57 2.05
CA ASP A 42 -12.62 -17.63 1.23
C ASP A 42 -12.29 -18.01 -0.23
N MET A 43 -11.20 -17.49 -0.78
CA MET A 43 -10.73 -17.80 -2.12
C MET A 43 -9.80 -19.02 -2.17
N ARG A 44 -9.50 -19.65 -1.03
CA ARG A 44 -8.60 -20.83 -0.91
C ARG A 44 -7.25 -20.60 -1.61
N LEU A 45 -6.65 -19.42 -1.45
CA LEU A 45 -5.49 -19.00 -2.22
C LEU A 45 -4.28 -19.92 -2.06
N ALA A 46 -4.11 -20.55 -0.89
CA ALA A 46 -3.06 -21.56 -0.69
C ALA A 46 -3.21 -22.77 -1.63
N ARG A 47 -4.45 -23.22 -1.92
CA ARG A 47 -4.72 -24.30 -2.90
C ARG A 47 -4.33 -23.89 -4.33
N HIS A 48 -4.35 -22.59 -4.61
CA HIS A 48 -3.93 -22.01 -5.89
C HIS A 48 -2.47 -21.56 -5.91
N GLY A 49 -1.65 -22.10 -4.98
CA GLY A 49 -0.21 -21.91 -4.97
C GLY A 49 0.32 -20.69 -4.21
N LEU A 50 -0.54 -19.90 -3.54
CA LEU A 50 -0.05 -18.81 -2.72
C LEU A 50 0.68 -19.35 -1.49
N LYS A 51 1.96 -18.97 -1.37
CA LYS A 51 2.79 -19.22 -0.19
C LYS A 51 3.36 -17.91 0.30
N ILE A 52 3.06 -17.56 1.56
CA ILE A 52 3.58 -16.37 2.23
C ILE A 52 4.54 -16.83 3.31
N ILE A 53 5.71 -16.20 3.41
CA ILE A 53 6.70 -16.41 4.47
C ILE A 53 6.88 -15.10 5.24
N LEU A 54 7.15 -15.21 6.55
CA LEU A 54 7.49 -14.04 7.37
C LEU A 54 8.94 -13.65 7.12
N ARG A 55 9.24 -12.36 7.17
CA ARG A 55 10.61 -11.89 7.12
C ARG A 55 11.36 -12.29 8.39
N PRO A 56 12.64 -12.63 8.29
CA PRO A 56 13.45 -13.04 9.44
C PRO A 56 13.67 -11.89 10.44
N LEU A 57 13.77 -10.66 9.97
CA LEU A 57 13.98 -9.45 10.77
C LEU A 57 13.01 -8.35 10.31
N SER A 58 12.50 -7.52 11.23
CA SER A 58 11.56 -6.47 10.87
C SER A 58 12.27 -5.30 10.21
N TYR A 59 13.15 -4.59 10.92
CA TYR A 59 13.81 -3.38 10.44
C TYR A 59 15.31 -3.37 10.74
N PHE A 60 16.07 -2.83 9.81
CA PHE A 60 17.47 -2.43 9.96
C PHE A 60 17.62 -1.00 9.47
N ALA A 61 18.06 -0.08 10.34
CA ALA A 61 18.27 1.31 10.00
C ALA A 61 19.77 1.65 10.19
N PRO A 62 20.56 1.82 9.11
CA PRO A 62 21.91 2.35 9.20
C PRO A 62 21.88 3.83 9.56
N ALA A 63 22.75 4.27 10.45
CA ALA A 63 22.92 5.67 10.82
C ALA A 63 24.14 6.31 10.15
N ASP A 64 24.14 7.63 10.06
CA ASP A 64 25.24 8.39 9.42
C ASP A 64 26.57 8.29 10.20
N ASP A 65 26.51 7.97 11.50
CA ASP A 65 27.66 7.86 12.40
C ASP A 65 28.27 6.45 12.50
N SER A 66 28.01 5.60 11.50
CA SER A 66 28.45 4.21 11.42
C SER A 66 27.85 3.28 12.48
N ARG A 67 26.82 3.72 13.20
CA ARG A 67 25.97 2.88 14.04
C ARG A 67 24.74 2.41 13.27
N PHE A 68 23.94 1.56 13.87
CA PHE A 68 22.68 1.09 13.32
C PHE A 68 21.64 0.86 14.42
N LEU A 69 20.37 0.81 14.02
CA LEU A 69 19.28 0.38 14.88
C LEU A 69 18.59 -0.83 14.25
N ILE A 70 18.33 -1.86 15.08
CA ILE A 70 17.49 -2.99 14.71
C ILE A 70 16.20 -2.93 15.53
N LEU A 71 15.05 -3.06 14.85
CA LEU A 71 13.80 -3.37 15.52
C LEU A 71 13.30 -4.74 15.02
N ASP A 72 12.84 -5.57 15.97
CA ASP A 72 12.39 -6.91 15.70
C ASP A 72 11.05 -7.19 16.40
N ARG A 73 10.41 -8.30 16.00
CA ARG A 73 9.24 -8.84 16.72
C ARG A 73 9.59 -9.33 18.12
N ASP A 74 10.83 -9.76 18.35
CA ASP A 74 11.36 -9.98 19.69
C ASP A 74 11.51 -8.63 20.42
N ARG A 75 10.54 -8.39 21.32
CA ARG A 75 10.49 -7.15 22.12
C ARG A 75 11.71 -6.99 23.03
N GLN A 76 12.29 -8.08 23.52
CA GLN A 76 13.49 -8.01 24.37
C GLN A 76 14.71 -7.59 23.54
N ARG A 77 14.82 -8.10 22.32
CA ARG A 77 15.85 -7.67 21.38
C ARG A 77 15.68 -6.19 21.05
N SER A 78 14.51 -5.78 20.62
CA SER A 78 14.22 -4.37 20.31
C SER A 78 14.52 -3.45 21.49
N HIS A 79 14.17 -3.86 22.71
CA HIS A 79 14.50 -3.10 23.92
C HIS A 79 16.02 -2.95 24.11
N ARG A 80 16.81 -4.02 23.93
CA ARG A 80 18.28 -3.95 24.04
C ARG A 80 18.88 -3.02 22.96
N GLU A 81 18.44 -3.16 21.72
CA GLU A 81 18.93 -2.36 20.60
C GLU A 81 18.62 -0.86 20.80
N VAL A 82 17.38 -0.52 21.20
CA VAL A 82 17.01 0.87 21.48
C VAL A 82 17.72 1.41 22.73
N SER A 83 17.95 0.56 23.78
CA SER A 83 18.66 0.97 24.98
C SER A 83 20.10 1.41 24.73
N ALA A 84 20.74 0.91 23.66
CA ALA A 84 22.06 1.35 23.25
C ALA A 84 22.08 2.81 22.73
N TRP A 85 20.91 3.35 22.37
CA TRP A 85 20.73 4.74 21.95
C TRP A 85 20.14 5.60 23.06
N SER A 86 19.02 5.13 23.68
CA SER A 86 18.36 5.79 24.81
C SER A 86 17.63 4.76 25.67
N ARG A 87 17.97 4.70 26.96
CA ARG A 87 17.24 3.89 27.94
C ARG A 87 15.79 4.36 28.07
N LYS A 88 15.59 5.67 28.08
CA LYS A 88 14.27 6.29 28.20
C LYS A 88 13.35 5.90 27.03
N ASP A 89 13.87 5.89 25.81
CA ASP A 89 13.10 5.47 24.64
C ASP A 89 12.79 3.98 24.67
N ALA A 90 13.75 3.15 25.10
CA ALA A 90 13.53 1.71 25.26
C ALA A 90 12.43 1.39 26.28
N GLU A 91 12.36 2.11 27.39
CA GLU A 91 11.32 1.98 28.40
C GLU A 91 9.94 2.45 27.89
N ARG A 92 9.89 3.47 27.03
CA ARG A 92 8.65 4.04 26.47
C ARG A 92 8.09 3.27 25.27
N LEU A 93 8.95 2.61 24.50
CA LEU A 93 8.57 1.93 23.26
C LEU A 93 7.43 0.90 23.44
N PRO A 94 7.40 0.05 24.49
CA PRO A 94 6.28 -0.86 24.71
C PRO A 94 4.93 -0.15 24.93
N ALA A 95 4.93 0.96 25.67
CA ALA A 95 3.73 1.75 25.93
C ALA A 95 3.23 2.46 24.66
N PHE A 96 4.15 2.97 23.83
CA PHE A 96 3.83 3.51 22.52
C PHE A 96 3.17 2.48 21.61
N HIS A 97 3.73 1.27 21.50
CA HIS A 97 3.15 0.18 20.72
C HIS A 97 1.76 -0.24 21.25
N ALA A 98 1.59 -0.33 22.57
CA ALA A 98 0.30 -0.66 23.18
C ALA A 98 -0.78 0.40 22.86
N ARG A 99 -0.40 1.67 22.84
CA ARG A 99 -1.28 2.79 22.44
C ARG A 99 -1.73 2.65 20.99
N LEU A 100 -0.81 2.41 20.06
CA LEU A 100 -1.13 2.19 18.65
C LEU A 100 -2.04 0.98 18.47
N GLU A 101 -1.72 -0.15 19.10
CA GLU A 101 -2.48 -1.39 18.99
C GLU A 101 -3.93 -1.24 19.50
N GLY A 102 -4.15 -0.48 20.57
CA GLY A 102 -5.49 -0.18 21.09
C GLY A 102 -6.37 0.52 20.04
N THR A 103 -5.81 1.48 19.31
CA THR A 103 -6.52 2.19 18.22
C THR A 103 -6.69 1.31 16.98
N VAL A 104 -5.67 0.55 16.63
CA VAL A 104 -5.65 -0.34 15.47
C VAL A 104 -6.72 -1.42 15.57
N GLU A 105 -6.99 -1.95 16.75
CA GLU A 105 -8.02 -2.98 16.94
C GLU A 105 -9.43 -2.48 16.55
N LEU A 106 -9.73 -1.20 16.78
CA LEU A 106 -10.96 -0.59 16.29
C LEU A 106 -10.98 -0.54 14.75
N ILE A 107 -9.88 -0.11 14.12
CA ILE A 107 -9.76 0.00 12.66
C ILE A 107 -9.88 -1.38 12.01
N ARG A 108 -9.22 -2.42 12.52
CA ARG A 108 -9.33 -3.81 12.02
C ARG A 108 -10.78 -4.28 11.93
N ARG A 109 -11.62 -3.92 12.92
CA ARG A 109 -13.06 -4.26 12.91
C ARG A 109 -13.86 -3.55 11.83
N LEU A 110 -13.34 -2.45 11.29
CA LEU A 110 -14.00 -1.66 10.25
C LEU A 110 -13.58 -2.05 8.84
N VAL A 111 -12.39 -2.62 8.66
CA VAL A 111 -11.80 -2.92 7.33
C VAL A 111 -12.74 -3.72 6.43
N LEU A 112 -13.37 -4.79 6.96
CA LEU A 112 -14.29 -5.65 6.21
C LEU A 112 -15.78 -5.27 6.43
N LYS A 113 -16.04 -4.00 6.71
CA LYS A 113 -17.41 -3.48 6.86
C LYS A 113 -17.67 -2.34 5.88
N THR A 114 -18.89 -2.31 5.36
CA THR A 114 -19.33 -1.16 4.55
C THR A 114 -19.51 0.06 5.44
N PRO A 115 -18.88 1.21 5.12
CA PRO A 115 -19.13 2.46 5.81
C PRO A 115 -20.59 2.91 5.68
N TYR A 116 -21.05 3.76 6.59
CA TYR A 116 -22.34 4.43 6.46
C TYR A 116 -22.21 5.68 5.57
N ASN A 117 -23.31 6.05 4.92
CA ASN A 117 -23.35 7.19 4.01
C ASN A 117 -23.73 8.53 4.69
N ALA A 118 -23.74 8.60 6.01
CA ALA A 118 -24.18 9.77 6.78
C ALA A 118 -25.56 10.30 6.32
N SER A 119 -26.48 9.38 6.03
CA SER A 119 -27.85 9.65 5.60
C SER A 119 -28.85 9.35 6.73
N THR A 120 -30.09 9.80 6.55
CA THR A 120 -31.19 9.52 7.49
C THR A 120 -31.79 8.11 7.32
N LYS A 121 -31.27 7.28 6.43
CA LYS A 121 -31.74 5.90 6.24
C LYS A 121 -31.50 5.09 7.52
N PRO A 122 -32.45 4.24 7.95
CA PRO A 122 -32.31 3.46 9.18
C PRO A 122 -31.03 2.66 9.29
N ARG A 123 -30.55 2.09 8.18
CA ARG A 123 -29.29 1.35 8.11
C ARG A 123 -28.09 2.23 8.45
N ASP A 124 -28.01 3.42 7.87
CA ASP A 124 -26.89 4.35 8.08
C ASP A 124 -26.87 4.85 9.53
N LEU A 125 -28.06 5.18 10.08
CA LEU A 125 -28.20 5.56 11.49
C LEU A 125 -27.77 4.44 12.43
N MET A 126 -28.22 3.19 12.19
CA MET A 126 -27.80 2.04 13.00
C MET A 126 -26.30 1.78 12.92
N THR A 127 -25.71 1.89 11.73
CA THR A 127 -24.26 1.71 11.54
C THR A 127 -23.48 2.81 12.27
N GLY A 128 -23.92 4.07 12.17
CA GLY A 128 -23.33 5.20 12.88
C GLY A 128 -23.41 5.06 14.40
N LEU A 129 -24.57 4.68 14.93
CA LEU A 129 -24.76 4.40 16.36
C LEU A 129 -23.88 3.23 16.83
N GLY A 130 -23.77 2.19 16.02
CA GLY A 130 -22.87 1.06 16.30
C GLY A 130 -21.41 1.48 16.39
N LEU A 131 -20.94 2.37 15.50
CA LEU A 131 -19.59 2.93 15.54
C LEU A 131 -19.39 3.82 16.77
N ALA A 132 -20.34 4.73 17.06
CA ALA A 132 -20.30 5.58 18.26
C ALA A 132 -20.21 4.74 19.55
N SER A 133 -20.97 3.64 19.62
CA SER A 133 -20.89 2.68 20.73
C SER A 133 -19.52 2.02 20.85
N GLN A 134 -18.88 1.65 19.74
CA GLN A 134 -17.52 1.08 19.75
C GLN A 134 -16.49 2.11 20.22
N ILE A 135 -16.58 3.37 19.73
CA ILE A 135 -15.71 4.46 20.15
C ILE A 135 -15.90 4.75 21.66
N ARG A 136 -17.14 4.74 22.15
CA ARG A 136 -17.40 4.92 23.58
C ARG A 136 -16.75 3.82 24.44
N LYS A 137 -16.73 2.58 23.96
CA LYS A 137 -16.18 1.42 24.69
C LYS A 137 -14.66 1.46 24.89
N ILE A 138 -13.91 2.18 24.06
CA ILE A 138 -12.46 2.33 24.24
C ILE A 138 -12.08 3.32 25.35
N GLY A 139 -13.06 3.94 26.00
CA GLY A 139 -12.86 4.88 27.11
C GLY A 139 -12.27 6.22 26.68
N LEU A 140 -12.12 7.14 27.64
CA LEU A 140 -11.64 8.51 27.36
C LEU A 140 -10.21 8.51 26.80
N GLN A 141 -9.31 7.68 27.36
CA GLN A 141 -7.94 7.58 26.88
C GLN A 141 -7.90 7.14 25.41
N GLY A 142 -8.60 6.06 25.05
CA GLY A 142 -8.63 5.59 23.67
C GLY A 142 -9.29 6.56 22.69
N GLN A 143 -10.28 7.33 23.16
CA GLN A 143 -10.88 8.43 22.36
C GLN A 143 -9.87 9.57 22.14
N GLY A 144 -9.09 9.94 23.16
CA GLY A 144 -8.00 10.90 23.04
C GLY A 144 -6.92 10.41 22.07
N ASP A 145 -6.57 9.11 22.13
CA ASP A 145 -5.62 8.50 21.21
C ASP A 145 -6.10 8.54 19.77
N LEU A 146 -7.40 8.32 19.52
CA LEU A 146 -7.99 8.51 18.18
C LEU A 146 -7.84 9.96 17.70
N VAL A 147 -8.17 10.94 18.53
CA VAL A 147 -8.04 12.37 18.18
C VAL A 147 -6.59 12.71 17.85
N ASP A 148 -5.64 12.25 18.65
CA ASP A 148 -4.22 12.46 18.42
C ASP A 148 -3.75 11.86 17.10
N LEU A 149 -4.08 10.59 16.85
CA LEU A 149 -3.62 9.85 15.67
C LEU A 149 -4.25 10.34 14.37
N PHE A 150 -5.47 10.86 14.41
CA PHE A 150 -6.12 11.42 13.23
C PHE A 150 -5.85 12.92 13.03
N GLY A 151 -5.53 13.66 14.09
CA GLY A 151 -5.38 15.11 14.05
C GLY A 151 -3.93 15.60 14.04
N LYS A 152 -3.05 14.96 14.83
CA LYS A 152 -1.66 15.40 14.96
C LYS A 152 -0.81 15.01 13.75
N SER A 153 0.33 15.68 13.63
CA SER A 153 1.41 15.22 12.77
C SER A 153 2.13 14.02 13.40
N ALA A 154 2.72 13.17 12.57
CA ALA A 154 3.58 12.10 13.05
C ALA A 154 4.81 12.64 13.78
N GLY A 155 5.37 13.76 13.30
CA GLY A 155 6.50 14.42 13.92
C GLY A 155 6.18 14.84 15.36
N ASP A 156 5.11 15.61 15.57
CA ASP A 156 4.68 16.04 16.92
C ASP A 156 4.39 14.85 17.84
N LEU A 157 3.76 13.81 17.28
CA LEU A 157 3.50 12.59 18.05
C LEU A 157 4.81 11.93 18.48
N LEU A 158 5.73 11.67 17.55
CA LEU A 158 6.99 10.97 17.83
C LEU A 158 7.93 11.78 18.73
N ASP A 159 7.99 13.12 18.56
CA ASP A 159 8.78 14.02 19.40
C ASP A 159 8.24 14.06 20.85
N SER A 160 6.94 13.85 21.05
CA SER A 160 6.37 13.77 22.41
C SER A 160 6.71 12.44 23.11
N TRP A 161 7.08 11.40 22.37
CA TRP A 161 7.38 10.09 22.92
C TRP A 161 8.86 9.78 23.03
N PHE A 162 9.67 10.17 22.05
CA PHE A 162 11.06 9.72 21.89
C PHE A 162 12.02 10.90 21.77
N GLU A 163 13.26 10.67 22.20
CA GLU A 163 14.36 11.63 22.06
C GLU A 163 15.37 11.20 20.99
N THR A 164 15.44 9.90 20.65
CA THR A 164 16.44 9.36 19.72
C THR A 164 16.04 9.59 18.26
N ASP A 165 16.87 10.32 17.52
CA ASP A 165 16.58 10.68 16.13
C ASP A 165 16.42 9.48 15.21
N ILE A 166 17.30 8.47 15.30
CA ILE A 166 17.24 7.29 14.44
C ILE A 166 15.94 6.49 14.65
N LEU A 167 15.45 6.38 15.90
CA LEU A 167 14.18 5.72 16.21
C LEU A 167 13.00 6.52 15.63
N LYS A 168 13.02 7.85 15.83
CA LYS A 168 11.99 8.73 15.28
C LYS A 168 12.01 8.75 13.75
N GLY A 169 13.19 8.74 13.14
CA GLY A 169 13.34 8.67 11.69
C GLY A 169 12.80 7.37 11.10
N LEU A 170 13.10 6.22 11.74
CA LEU A 170 12.57 4.92 11.33
C LEU A 170 11.04 4.86 11.41
N LEU A 171 10.46 5.24 12.56
CA LEU A 171 9.01 5.27 12.74
C LEU A 171 8.34 6.35 11.88
N GLY A 172 9.01 7.50 11.69
CA GLY A 172 8.56 8.59 10.82
C GLY A 172 8.52 8.20 9.35
N PHE A 173 9.39 7.28 8.91
CA PHE A 173 9.32 6.72 7.57
C PHE A 173 7.95 6.07 7.32
N ASP A 174 7.48 5.24 8.25
CA ASP A 174 6.17 4.58 8.15
C ASP A 174 5.01 5.60 8.06
N ALA A 175 5.17 6.79 8.65
CA ALA A 175 4.17 7.85 8.63
C ALA A 175 4.05 8.61 7.30
N ILE A 176 5.04 8.51 6.42
CA ILE A 176 5.03 9.17 5.12
C ILE A 176 4.82 8.20 3.96
N VAL A 177 4.71 6.90 4.21
CA VAL A 177 4.47 5.90 3.15
C VAL A 177 3.21 6.24 2.36
N GLY A 178 3.38 6.40 1.05
CA GLY A 178 2.29 6.76 0.15
C GLY A 178 1.72 8.17 0.34
N SER A 179 2.44 9.05 1.05
CA SER A 179 2.05 10.44 1.29
C SER A 179 3.13 11.40 0.79
N TYR A 180 2.77 12.31 -0.10
CA TYR A 180 3.62 13.43 -0.47
C TYR A 180 3.45 14.55 0.56
N ALA A 181 4.09 14.36 1.72
CA ALA A 181 3.93 15.21 2.90
C ALA A 181 5.18 15.17 3.79
N SER A 182 5.37 16.23 4.56
CA SER A 182 6.31 16.26 5.70
C SER A 182 5.80 15.37 6.82
N PRO A 183 6.67 14.75 7.64
CA PRO A 183 6.24 14.09 8.87
C PRO A 183 5.55 15.05 9.86
N TYR A 184 5.74 16.36 9.71
CA TYR A 184 5.07 17.41 10.49
C TYR A 184 3.76 17.93 9.87
N THR A 185 3.29 17.32 8.76
CA THR A 185 1.98 17.64 8.20
C THR A 185 0.86 17.13 9.13
N PRO A 186 -0.12 17.96 9.53
CA PRO A 186 -1.25 17.53 10.35
C PRO A 186 -1.99 16.33 9.71
N GLY A 187 -2.36 15.36 10.55
CA GLY A 187 -3.02 14.12 10.12
C GLY A 187 -2.07 13.04 9.59
N SER A 188 -0.76 13.29 9.48
CA SER A 188 0.21 12.26 9.04
C SER A 188 0.38 11.13 10.06
N ALA A 189 0.06 11.33 11.32
CA ALA A 189 0.12 10.28 12.35
C ALA A 189 -0.82 9.10 12.04
N TYR A 190 -1.91 9.29 11.29
CA TYR A 190 -2.78 8.19 10.85
C TYR A 190 -2.03 7.16 10.00
N VAL A 191 -1.08 7.58 9.17
CA VAL A 191 -0.35 6.67 8.27
C VAL A 191 0.51 5.68 9.07
N LEU A 192 1.00 6.05 10.27
CA LEU A 192 1.64 5.10 11.19
C LEU A 192 0.76 3.90 11.51
N LEU A 193 -0.56 4.13 11.69
CA LEU A 193 -1.51 3.04 11.97
C LEU A 193 -1.62 2.07 10.80
N HIS A 194 -1.52 2.58 9.56
CA HIS A 194 -1.59 1.75 8.36
C HIS A 194 -0.55 0.62 8.36
N HIS A 195 0.62 0.85 8.97
CA HIS A 195 1.69 -0.14 9.08
C HIS A 195 1.50 -1.11 10.25
N VAL A 196 0.69 -0.77 11.25
CA VAL A 196 0.48 -1.58 12.46
C VAL A 196 -0.73 -2.52 12.33
N PHE A 197 -1.76 -2.17 11.56
CA PHE A 197 -2.99 -2.98 11.53
C PHE A 197 -2.93 -4.20 10.61
N GLY A 198 -1.80 -4.43 9.91
CA GLY A 198 -1.59 -5.61 9.08
C GLY A 198 -1.42 -6.90 9.87
N GLU A 199 -1.47 -8.02 9.14
CA GLU A 199 -1.25 -9.38 9.63
C GLU A 199 -0.67 -10.23 8.51
N ALA A 200 0.32 -11.05 8.81
CA ALA A 200 0.83 -12.07 7.89
C ALA A 200 0.94 -13.42 8.63
N ASN A 201 0.41 -14.49 8.02
CA ASN A 201 0.41 -15.84 8.59
C ASN A 201 -0.08 -15.93 10.06
N GLY A 202 -1.13 -15.17 10.41
CA GLY A 202 -1.69 -15.17 11.76
C GLY A 202 -0.91 -14.33 12.79
N VAL A 203 0.16 -13.65 12.37
CA VAL A 203 0.97 -12.80 13.22
C VAL A 203 0.63 -11.33 12.98
N LYS A 204 -0.02 -10.68 13.95
CA LYS A 204 -0.42 -9.27 13.88
C LYS A 204 0.81 -8.36 13.82
N GLY A 205 0.75 -7.32 12.99
CA GLY A 205 1.85 -6.38 12.77
C GLY A 205 3.05 -6.96 12.02
N ALA A 206 2.99 -8.23 11.60
CA ALA A 206 4.07 -8.83 10.84
C ALA A 206 3.98 -8.52 9.34
N TRP A 207 5.14 -8.45 8.72
CA TRP A 207 5.31 -8.30 7.29
C TRP A 207 5.84 -9.61 6.69
N GLY A 208 5.30 -9.97 5.53
CA GLY A 208 5.65 -11.18 4.83
C GLY A 208 6.11 -10.91 3.39
N HIS A 209 6.64 -11.96 2.79
CA HIS A 209 6.96 -12.05 1.39
C HIS A 209 6.12 -13.17 0.75
N ALA A 210 5.49 -12.89 -0.38
CA ALA A 210 4.85 -13.91 -1.19
C ALA A 210 5.89 -14.53 -2.12
N ILE A 211 6.11 -15.84 -2.04
CA ILE A 211 7.07 -16.57 -2.88
C ILE A 211 6.71 -16.37 -4.36
N GLY A 212 7.69 -15.96 -5.15
CA GLY A 212 7.51 -15.52 -6.54
C GLY A 212 7.06 -14.05 -6.68
N GLY A 213 7.09 -13.27 -5.57
CA GLY A 213 6.71 -11.86 -5.50
C GLY A 213 5.19 -11.66 -5.41
N MET A 214 4.76 -10.39 -5.38
CA MET A 214 3.35 -10.02 -5.22
C MET A 214 2.43 -10.55 -6.31
N GLY A 215 2.96 -10.79 -7.51
CA GLY A 215 2.22 -11.39 -8.62
C GLY A 215 1.70 -12.81 -8.32
N SER A 216 2.26 -13.53 -7.36
CA SER A 216 1.74 -14.83 -6.96
C SER A 216 0.38 -14.72 -6.26
N ILE A 217 0.10 -13.62 -5.55
CA ILE A 217 -1.21 -13.34 -4.95
C ILE A 217 -2.27 -13.20 -6.06
N THR A 218 -1.99 -12.36 -7.05
CA THR A 218 -2.96 -12.07 -8.12
C THR A 218 -3.14 -13.26 -9.06
N LYS A 219 -2.10 -14.06 -9.29
CA LYS A 219 -2.19 -15.34 -10.01
C LYS A 219 -3.07 -16.34 -9.27
N ALA A 220 -2.91 -16.48 -7.94
CA ALA A 220 -3.73 -17.36 -7.13
C ALA A 220 -5.21 -16.89 -7.12
N MET A 221 -5.45 -15.58 -7.04
CA MET A 221 -6.80 -15.00 -7.14
C MET A 221 -7.42 -15.26 -8.53
N ALA A 222 -6.67 -15.07 -9.61
CA ALA A 222 -7.14 -15.37 -10.96
C ALA A 222 -7.50 -16.86 -11.13
N ALA A 223 -6.66 -17.78 -10.64
CA ALA A 223 -6.95 -19.20 -10.67
C ALA A 223 -8.24 -19.54 -9.88
N ALA A 224 -8.43 -18.96 -8.70
CA ALA A 224 -9.66 -19.12 -7.93
C ALA A 224 -10.90 -18.56 -8.67
N CYS A 225 -10.76 -17.45 -9.36
CA CYS A 225 -11.83 -16.87 -10.18
C CYS A 225 -12.20 -17.79 -11.36
N ILE A 226 -11.19 -18.31 -12.07
CA ILE A 226 -11.39 -19.22 -13.20
C ILE A 226 -12.07 -20.52 -12.72
N GLU A 227 -11.63 -21.11 -11.59
CA GLU A 227 -12.30 -22.28 -10.98
C GLU A 227 -13.78 -21.98 -10.66
N ALA A 228 -14.08 -20.74 -10.29
CA ALA A 228 -15.46 -20.29 -10.03
C ALA A 228 -16.25 -19.90 -11.30
N GLY A 229 -15.72 -20.15 -12.50
CA GLY A 229 -16.37 -19.85 -13.78
C GLY A 229 -16.35 -18.37 -14.19
N VAL A 230 -15.38 -17.59 -13.69
CA VAL A 230 -15.15 -16.22 -14.14
C VAL A 230 -14.29 -16.22 -15.39
N GLU A 231 -14.72 -15.52 -16.41
CA GLU A 231 -13.92 -15.24 -17.62
C GLU A 231 -13.00 -14.07 -17.36
N ILE A 232 -11.71 -14.20 -17.66
CA ILE A 232 -10.72 -13.13 -17.54
C ILE A 232 -10.16 -12.85 -18.94
N THR A 233 -10.32 -11.62 -19.41
CA THR A 233 -9.82 -11.16 -20.70
C THR A 233 -8.74 -10.10 -20.47
N THR A 234 -7.51 -10.41 -20.89
CA THR A 234 -6.38 -9.46 -20.90
C THR A 234 -6.33 -8.69 -22.22
N ASP A 235 -5.48 -7.68 -22.29
CA ASP A 235 -5.35 -6.77 -23.44
C ASP A 235 -6.69 -6.17 -23.88
N ALA A 236 -7.57 -5.89 -22.89
CA ALA A 236 -8.93 -5.42 -23.07
C ALA A 236 -9.15 -4.06 -22.36
N PRO A 237 -8.49 -2.97 -22.80
CA PRO A 237 -8.64 -1.66 -22.18
C PRO A 237 -10.06 -1.11 -22.40
N VAL A 238 -10.71 -0.72 -21.30
CA VAL A 238 -12.03 -0.11 -21.32
C VAL A 238 -11.89 1.38 -21.63
N ARG A 239 -12.59 1.85 -22.66
CA ARG A 239 -12.64 3.26 -23.08
C ARG A 239 -13.70 4.04 -22.32
N GLU A 240 -14.90 3.44 -22.12
CA GLU A 240 -16.02 4.13 -21.50
C GLU A 240 -17.01 3.16 -20.84
N VAL A 241 -17.80 3.67 -19.88
CA VAL A 241 -18.94 2.97 -19.29
C VAL A 241 -20.21 3.35 -20.06
N SER A 242 -20.88 2.36 -20.66
CA SER A 242 -22.13 2.56 -21.38
C SER A 242 -23.27 2.81 -20.39
N ILE A 243 -23.94 3.96 -20.53
CA ILE A 243 -25.03 4.38 -19.63
C ILE A 243 -26.30 4.63 -20.44
N ALA A 244 -27.40 3.99 -20.02
CA ALA A 244 -28.72 4.21 -20.59
C ALA A 244 -29.74 4.48 -19.46
N ARG A 245 -30.50 5.56 -19.59
CA ARG A 245 -31.56 5.95 -18.62
C ARG A 245 -31.06 6.02 -17.19
N GLY A 246 -29.83 6.56 -16.97
CA GLY A 246 -29.21 6.71 -15.67
C GLY A 246 -28.73 5.40 -15.04
N LYS A 247 -28.53 4.35 -15.84
CA LYS A 247 -28.02 3.04 -15.39
C LYS A 247 -26.86 2.61 -16.26
N ALA A 248 -25.79 2.09 -15.66
CA ALA A 248 -24.71 1.41 -16.37
C ALA A 248 -25.25 0.10 -16.96
N VAL A 249 -25.08 -0.06 -18.27
CA VAL A 249 -25.60 -1.20 -19.05
C VAL A 249 -24.48 -2.02 -19.68
N GLY A 250 -23.23 -1.57 -19.57
CA GLY A 250 -22.07 -2.24 -20.14
C GLY A 250 -20.84 -1.34 -20.16
N VAL A 251 -19.88 -1.73 -20.96
CA VAL A 251 -18.64 -0.97 -21.26
C VAL A 251 -18.29 -1.09 -22.73
N VAL A 252 -17.57 -0.09 -23.25
CA VAL A 252 -16.98 -0.14 -24.59
C VAL A 252 -15.47 -0.23 -24.45
N LEU A 253 -14.86 -1.15 -25.16
CA LEU A 253 -13.40 -1.30 -25.20
C LEU A 253 -12.78 -0.25 -26.17
N GLU A 254 -11.48 -0.01 -26.06
CA GLU A 254 -10.74 0.81 -27.02
C GLU A 254 -10.78 0.21 -28.45
N SER A 255 -10.95 -1.11 -28.58
CA SER A 255 -11.18 -1.80 -29.85
C SER A 255 -12.51 -1.45 -30.52
N GLY A 256 -13.45 -0.83 -29.80
CA GLY A 256 -14.82 -0.58 -30.23
C GLY A 256 -15.81 -1.70 -29.88
N GLU A 257 -15.36 -2.80 -29.28
CA GLU A 257 -16.25 -3.89 -28.80
C GLU A 257 -17.16 -3.35 -27.68
N ASP A 258 -18.48 -3.56 -27.83
CA ASP A 258 -19.49 -3.23 -26.81
C ASP A 258 -19.82 -4.49 -25.99
N ILE A 259 -19.63 -4.43 -24.68
CA ILE A 259 -19.85 -5.52 -23.75
C ILE A 259 -21.00 -5.15 -22.81
N SER A 260 -22.18 -5.75 -23.06
CA SER A 260 -23.36 -5.54 -22.23
C SER A 260 -23.24 -6.24 -20.87
N ALA A 261 -23.70 -5.58 -19.79
CA ALA A 261 -23.68 -6.10 -18.45
C ALA A 261 -24.87 -5.61 -17.59
N ARG A 262 -25.29 -6.41 -16.64
CA ARG A 262 -26.31 -6.00 -15.64
C ARG A 262 -25.75 -5.02 -14.61
N ALA A 263 -24.44 -5.08 -14.36
CA ALA A 263 -23.67 -4.19 -13.49
C ALA A 263 -22.24 -4.06 -13.99
N VAL A 264 -21.65 -2.89 -13.77
CA VAL A 264 -20.23 -2.60 -14.01
C VAL A 264 -19.56 -2.39 -12.66
N VAL A 265 -18.45 -3.06 -12.44
CA VAL A 265 -17.68 -2.99 -11.18
C VAL A 265 -16.26 -2.55 -11.48
N SER A 266 -15.86 -1.39 -10.99
CA SER A 266 -14.57 -0.77 -11.30
C SER A 266 -13.65 -0.76 -10.09
N ASN A 267 -12.41 -1.21 -10.27
CA ASN A 267 -11.32 -1.07 -9.28
C ASN A 267 -10.39 0.12 -9.58
N LEU A 268 -10.72 0.94 -10.57
CA LEU A 268 -9.91 2.07 -10.99
C LEU A 268 -9.88 3.18 -9.92
N ASN A 269 -8.89 4.08 -10.04
CA ASN A 269 -8.87 5.33 -9.28
C ASN A 269 -10.17 6.13 -9.55
N PRO A 270 -10.81 6.73 -8.52
CA PRO A 270 -12.03 7.52 -8.68
C PRO A 270 -11.90 8.62 -9.73
N LYS A 271 -10.75 9.30 -9.77
CA LYS A 271 -10.49 10.37 -10.73
C LYS A 271 -10.43 9.85 -12.16
N LEU A 272 -9.85 8.67 -12.37
CA LEU A 272 -9.83 8.03 -13.68
C LEU A 272 -11.22 7.54 -14.08
N LEU A 273 -11.94 6.85 -13.18
CA LEU A 273 -13.28 6.34 -13.48
C LEU A 273 -14.26 7.46 -13.83
N PHE A 274 -14.38 8.46 -12.97
CA PHE A 274 -15.38 9.53 -13.10
C PHE A 274 -14.91 10.74 -13.91
N GLY A 275 -13.62 10.85 -14.19
CA GLY A 275 -13.08 11.92 -15.03
C GLY A 275 -12.87 11.53 -16.49
N ALA A 276 -12.71 10.22 -16.78
CA ALA A 276 -12.40 9.75 -18.12
C ALA A 276 -13.39 8.73 -18.67
N LEU A 277 -13.89 7.77 -17.85
CA LEU A 277 -14.69 6.65 -18.35
C LEU A 277 -16.22 6.87 -18.20
N VAL A 278 -16.64 7.79 -17.34
CA VAL A 278 -18.06 8.14 -17.12
C VAL A 278 -18.29 9.57 -17.61
N ALA A 279 -19.17 9.74 -18.59
CA ALA A 279 -19.48 11.06 -19.12
C ALA A 279 -20.07 11.97 -18.03
N SER A 280 -19.59 13.22 -17.96
CA SER A 280 -19.88 14.15 -16.86
C SER A 280 -21.36 14.49 -16.69
N GLU A 281 -22.14 14.41 -17.77
CA GLU A 281 -23.61 14.63 -17.79
C GLU A 281 -24.38 13.60 -16.95
N HIS A 282 -23.78 12.45 -16.69
CA HIS A 282 -24.38 11.39 -15.84
C HIS A 282 -24.03 11.53 -14.36
N LEU A 283 -23.22 12.50 -13.99
CA LEU A 283 -22.75 12.72 -12.62
C LEU A 283 -23.43 13.94 -11.98
N PRO A 284 -23.89 13.83 -10.73
CA PRO A 284 -24.34 15.01 -10.00
C PRO A 284 -23.21 16.06 -9.92
N PRO A 285 -23.48 17.36 -10.13
CA PRO A 285 -22.44 18.39 -10.16
C PRO A 285 -21.55 18.42 -8.91
N GLN A 286 -22.14 18.23 -7.73
CA GLN A 286 -21.40 18.18 -6.46
C GLN A 286 -20.46 16.98 -6.37
N PHE A 287 -20.89 15.80 -6.87
CA PHE A 287 -20.04 14.62 -6.93
C PHE A 287 -18.88 14.82 -7.91
N LYS A 288 -19.18 15.36 -9.09
CA LYS A 288 -18.12 15.67 -10.07
C LYS A 288 -17.09 16.64 -9.50
N ALA A 289 -17.51 17.74 -8.89
CA ALA A 289 -16.62 18.69 -8.25
C ALA A 289 -15.74 18.02 -7.17
N ARG A 290 -16.29 17.06 -6.41
CA ARG A 290 -15.52 16.28 -5.44
C ARG A 290 -14.48 15.39 -6.12
N MET A 291 -14.80 14.76 -7.24
CA MET A 291 -13.86 13.93 -8.00
C MET A 291 -12.75 14.77 -8.66
N ASP A 292 -13.10 15.94 -9.19
CA ASP A 292 -12.10 16.88 -9.71
C ASP A 292 -11.11 17.34 -8.64
N ALA A 293 -11.61 17.58 -7.42
CA ALA A 293 -10.81 17.94 -6.24
C ALA A 293 -10.16 16.73 -5.53
N TRP A 294 -10.38 15.49 -5.99
CA TRP A 294 -9.80 14.28 -5.40
C TRP A 294 -8.28 14.34 -5.45
N ARG A 295 -7.64 14.30 -4.28
CA ARG A 295 -6.20 14.42 -4.18
C ARG A 295 -5.53 13.07 -4.42
N CYS A 296 -4.63 13.05 -5.40
CA CYS A 296 -3.75 11.94 -5.74
C CYS A 296 -2.31 12.42 -5.74
N GLY A 297 -1.39 11.47 -5.59
CA GLY A 297 0.04 11.72 -5.62
C GLY A 297 0.70 11.33 -4.32
N SER A 298 1.39 10.19 -4.32
CA SER A 298 2.04 9.64 -3.13
C SER A 298 3.51 10.04 -2.99
N GLY A 299 4.06 10.76 -3.97
CA GLY A 299 5.50 11.11 -3.97
C GLY A 299 6.43 9.89 -4.01
N THR A 300 5.96 8.81 -4.58
CA THR A 300 6.64 7.51 -4.62
C THR A 300 7.47 7.36 -5.88
N PHE A 301 8.71 6.91 -5.71
CA PHE A 301 9.61 6.50 -6.78
C PHE A 301 10.04 5.05 -6.52
N ARG A 302 9.87 4.16 -7.50
CA ARG A 302 10.17 2.74 -7.36
C ARG A 302 11.37 2.38 -8.23
N MET A 303 12.27 1.54 -7.66
CA MET A 303 13.31 0.90 -8.46
C MET A 303 13.40 -0.58 -8.10
N ASN A 304 13.60 -1.41 -9.10
CA ASN A 304 14.10 -2.77 -8.94
C ASN A 304 15.51 -2.82 -9.50
N VAL A 305 16.43 -3.40 -8.75
CA VAL A 305 17.86 -3.41 -9.08
C VAL A 305 18.37 -4.85 -9.06
N ALA A 306 18.95 -5.28 -10.17
CA ALA A 306 19.69 -6.53 -10.27
C ALA A 306 21.11 -6.32 -9.76
N LEU A 307 21.56 -7.14 -8.82
CA LEU A 307 22.83 -7.00 -8.12
C LEU A 307 23.70 -8.26 -8.32
N SER A 308 25.00 -8.05 -8.56
CA SER A 308 26.00 -9.13 -8.60
C SER A 308 26.39 -9.63 -7.21
N GLU A 309 26.22 -8.81 -6.18
CA GLU A 309 26.53 -9.12 -4.78
C GLU A 309 25.61 -8.35 -3.83
N LEU A 310 25.60 -8.73 -2.55
CA LEU A 310 24.83 -8.04 -1.51
C LEU A 310 25.45 -6.70 -1.12
N PRO A 311 24.64 -5.67 -0.77
CA PRO A 311 25.13 -4.41 -0.23
C PRO A 311 25.89 -4.64 1.09
N ASN A 312 27.13 -4.17 1.16
CA ASN A 312 27.98 -4.28 2.35
C ASN A 312 27.94 -2.97 3.14
N PHE A 313 27.11 -2.91 4.18
CA PHE A 313 26.91 -1.71 4.99
C PHE A 313 28.12 -1.45 5.90
N THR A 314 28.66 -0.22 5.87
CA THR A 314 29.83 0.17 6.67
C THR A 314 29.59 0.04 8.17
N CYS A 315 28.37 0.32 8.64
CA CYS A 315 28.00 0.19 10.06
C CYS A 315 27.83 -1.26 10.54
N ARG A 316 27.66 -2.22 9.61
CA ARG A 316 27.54 -3.66 9.90
C ARG A 316 28.14 -4.48 8.76
N PRO A 317 29.47 -4.48 8.62
CA PRO A 317 30.11 -5.20 7.55
C PRO A 317 29.80 -6.71 7.58
N SER A 318 29.52 -7.26 6.39
CA SER A 318 29.34 -8.70 6.21
C SER A 318 30.08 -9.12 4.94
N PRO A 319 31.40 -9.29 5.05
CA PRO A 319 32.20 -9.70 3.91
C PRO A 319 31.87 -11.14 3.55
N GLY A 320 31.59 -11.38 2.28
CA GLY A 320 31.29 -12.71 1.74
C GLY A 320 29.96 -12.78 0.99
N ALA A 321 29.75 -13.94 0.32
CA ALA A 321 28.57 -14.16 -0.53
C ALA A 321 27.30 -14.58 0.24
N ALA A 322 27.43 -14.99 1.52
CA ALA A 322 26.29 -15.43 2.32
C ALA A 322 25.51 -14.22 2.87
N PRO A 323 24.17 -14.25 2.80
CA PRO A 323 23.34 -13.21 3.37
C PRO A 323 23.53 -13.13 4.90
N ALA A 324 23.81 -11.93 5.41
CA ALA A 324 23.70 -11.63 6.83
C ALA A 324 22.24 -11.34 7.19
N GLU A 325 21.91 -11.40 8.48
CA GLU A 325 20.55 -11.24 9.00
C GLU A 325 19.87 -9.93 8.53
N HIS A 326 20.61 -8.82 8.52
CA HIS A 326 20.09 -7.51 8.14
C HIS A 326 19.69 -7.42 6.65
N HIS A 327 20.20 -8.29 5.78
CA HIS A 327 19.78 -8.34 4.38
C HIS A 327 18.34 -8.86 4.23
N GLY A 328 17.82 -9.60 5.20
CA GLY A 328 16.44 -10.09 5.23
C GLY A 328 15.42 -9.10 5.83
N ALA A 329 15.88 -7.93 6.28
CA ALA A 329 15.05 -6.90 6.90
C ALA A 329 14.41 -5.93 5.88
N SER A 330 13.51 -5.06 6.36
CA SER A 330 13.29 -3.74 5.78
C SER A 330 14.48 -2.86 6.14
N ILE A 331 15.32 -2.53 5.17
CA ILE A 331 16.48 -1.65 5.35
C ILE A 331 16.01 -0.22 5.12
N ILE A 332 15.98 0.61 6.17
CA ILE A 332 15.41 1.97 6.14
C ILE A 332 16.52 3.01 6.25
N ILE A 333 16.71 3.80 5.19
CA ILE A 333 17.59 4.98 5.20
C ILE A 333 16.72 6.21 5.48
N SER A 334 16.64 6.56 6.76
CA SER A 334 15.85 7.67 7.31
C SER A 334 16.36 8.01 8.71
N PRO A 335 17.49 8.70 8.84
CA PRO A 335 18.20 8.85 10.11
C PRO A 335 17.50 9.77 11.12
N SER A 336 16.54 10.60 10.70
CA SER A 336 15.81 11.50 11.61
C SER A 336 14.52 12.04 10.99
N LEU A 337 13.63 12.62 11.81
CA LEU A 337 12.48 13.39 11.33
C LEU A 337 12.89 14.64 10.54
N ALA A 338 13.97 15.31 10.94
CA ALA A 338 14.51 16.46 10.22
C ALA A 338 14.98 16.07 8.80
N TYR A 339 15.56 14.88 8.65
CA TYR A 339 15.91 14.34 7.33
C TYR A 339 14.68 14.16 6.44
N LEU A 340 13.60 13.59 6.98
CA LEU A 340 12.33 13.39 6.25
C LEU A 340 11.67 14.71 5.86
N ASP A 341 11.69 15.69 6.76
CA ASP A 341 11.15 17.02 6.49
C ASP A 341 11.95 17.75 5.42
N GLN A 342 13.28 17.72 5.51
CA GLN A 342 14.16 18.31 4.48
C GLN A 342 13.97 17.64 3.12
N ALA A 343 13.82 16.31 3.07
CA ALA A 343 13.53 15.57 1.83
C ALA A 343 12.22 16.06 1.19
N TYR A 344 11.18 16.32 1.99
CA TYR A 344 9.92 16.88 1.50
C TYR A 344 10.09 18.32 1.00
N MET A 345 10.81 19.17 1.72
CA MET A 345 11.08 20.55 1.30
C MET A 345 11.89 20.62 -0.01
N ASP A 346 12.89 19.76 -0.15
CA ASP A 346 13.63 19.62 -1.40
C ASP A 346 12.71 19.21 -2.56
N ALA A 347 11.88 18.20 -2.36
CA ALA A 347 10.96 17.72 -3.39
C ALA A 347 9.96 18.79 -3.84
N ARG A 348 9.45 19.61 -2.91
CA ARG A 348 8.56 20.73 -3.24
C ARG A 348 9.23 21.82 -4.07
N THR A 349 10.50 22.06 -3.85
CA THR A 349 11.23 23.17 -4.49
C THR A 349 11.97 22.74 -5.74
N LEU A 350 12.54 21.53 -5.76
CA LEU A 350 13.41 21.03 -6.82
C LEU A 350 12.74 19.97 -7.71
N GLY A 351 11.66 19.32 -7.19
CA GLY A 351 10.97 18.21 -7.84
C GLY A 351 11.27 16.84 -7.21
N TRP A 352 12.42 16.68 -6.58
CA TRP A 352 12.78 15.48 -5.80
C TRP A 352 13.76 15.80 -4.68
N ALA A 353 13.80 14.93 -3.68
CA ALA A 353 14.72 15.05 -2.55
C ALA A 353 16.18 14.88 -2.99
N ARG A 354 17.07 15.72 -2.48
CA ARG A 354 18.53 15.57 -2.65
C ARG A 354 19.10 14.39 -1.87
N ARG A 355 18.42 14.02 -0.79
CA ARG A 355 18.67 12.82 0.02
C ARG A 355 17.32 12.17 0.32
N PRO A 356 16.84 11.26 -0.55
CA PRO A 356 15.50 10.67 -0.39
C PRO A 356 15.45 9.67 0.77
N ALA A 357 14.29 9.56 1.39
CA ALA A 357 14.00 8.46 2.30
C ALA A 357 13.80 7.17 1.49
N ILE A 358 14.49 6.10 1.89
CA ILE A 358 14.55 4.85 1.12
C ILE A 358 14.25 3.67 2.02
N GLU A 359 13.34 2.81 1.57
CA GLU A 359 13.21 1.43 2.04
C GLU A 359 13.76 0.49 0.98
N MET A 360 14.71 -0.35 1.38
CA MET A 360 15.29 -1.40 0.54
C MET A 360 14.89 -2.77 1.09
N HIS A 361 14.38 -3.62 0.21
CA HIS A 361 14.23 -5.05 0.45
C HIS A 361 15.11 -5.84 -0.50
N ILE A 362 15.65 -6.95 -0.02
CA ILE A 362 16.41 -7.88 -0.85
C ILE A 362 15.70 -9.25 -0.81
N PRO A 363 14.54 -9.37 -1.52
CA PRO A 363 13.70 -10.56 -1.40
C PRO A 363 14.39 -11.86 -1.86
N SER A 364 15.39 -11.77 -2.72
CA SER A 364 16.18 -12.92 -3.17
C SER A 364 17.01 -13.60 -2.07
N VAL A 365 17.14 -12.99 -0.87
CA VAL A 365 17.78 -13.66 0.27
C VAL A 365 16.86 -14.69 0.96
N ILE A 366 15.56 -14.64 0.65
CA ILE A 366 14.53 -15.54 1.20
C ILE A 366 13.70 -16.24 0.11
N ASP A 367 13.90 -15.88 -1.17
CA ASP A 367 13.17 -16.40 -2.32
C ASP A 367 14.12 -16.50 -3.53
N ASP A 368 14.64 -17.68 -3.77
CA ASP A 368 15.61 -17.98 -4.81
C ASP A 368 15.03 -17.96 -6.24
N SER A 369 13.70 -17.87 -6.37
CA SER A 369 13.02 -17.80 -7.67
C SER A 369 13.15 -16.42 -8.36
N LEU A 370 13.73 -15.43 -7.69
CA LEU A 370 13.74 -14.03 -8.13
C LEU A 370 15.04 -13.62 -8.83
N ALA A 371 16.14 -14.32 -8.62
CA ALA A 371 17.46 -14.00 -9.18
C ALA A 371 18.24 -15.26 -9.53
N PRO A 372 19.23 -15.19 -10.44
CA PRO A 372 20.18 -16.27 -10.66
C PRO A 372 21.00 -16.57 -9.41
N ALA A 373 21.56 -17.78 -9.34
CA ALA A 373 22.41 -18.19 -8.23
C ALA A 373 23.58 -17.20 -7.99
N ARG A 374 23.80 -16.82 -6.73
CA ARG A 374 24.80 -15.84 -6.29
C ARG A 374 24.55 -14.40 -6.72
N ALA A 375 23.42 -14.11 -7.37
CA ALA A 375 22.99 -12.76 -7.69
C ALA A 375 21.75 -12.41 -6.85
N HIS A 376 21.45 -11.11 -6.75
CA HIS A 376 20.40 -10.62 -5.87
C HIS A 376 19.51 -9.60 -6.55
N VAL A 377 18.31 -9.43 -5.99
CA VAL A 377 17.38 -8.35 -6.37
C VAL A 377 17.18 -7.44 -5.19
N ALA A 378 17.40 -6.13 -5.38
CA ALA A 378 16.94 -5.11 -4.44
C ALA A 378 15.68 -4.43 -4.96
N SER A 379 14.67 -4.33 -4.11
CA SER A 379 13.43 -3.60 -4.32
C SER A 379 13.51 -2.31 -3.53
N LEU A 380 13.55 -1.16 -4.19
CA LEU A 380 13.68 0.15 -3.58
C LEU A 380 12.34 0.88 -3.62
N PHE A 381 11.89 1.31 -2.46
CA PHE A 381 10.72 2.16 -2.29
C PHE A 381 11.18 3.49 -1.73
N CYS A 382 11.09 4.54 -2.54
CA CYS A 382 11.68 5.83 -2.25
C CYS A 382 10.62 6.90 -2.15
N HIS A 383 10.79 7.82 -1.20
CA HIS A 383 9.85 8.90 -0.91
C HIS A 383 10.41 10.27 -1.25
N GLN A 384 9.47 11.19 -1.43
CA GLN A 384 9.67 12.61 -1.67
C GLN A 384 10.16 12.88 -3.10
N PHE A 385 9.32 12.44 -4.05
CA PHE A 385 9.40 12.74 -5.49
C PHE A 385 8.09 13.37 -5.92
N ALA A 386 8.13 14.59 -6.46
CA ALA A 386 6.91 15.32 -6.81
C ALA A 386 6.06 14.53 -7.82
N PRO A 387 4.75 14.36 -7.57
CA PRO A 387 3.88 13.68 -8.54
C PRO A 387 3.92 14.32 -9.93
N VAL A 388 4.03 15.65 -9.97
CA VAL A 388 4.21 16.45 -11.19
C VAL A 388 5.38 17.41 -10.96
N LEU A 389 6.33 17.43 -11.88
CA LEU A 389 7.46 18.36 -11.81
C LEU A 389 7.01 19.78 -12.21
N GLY A 390 7.52 20.77 -11.48
CA GLY A 390 7.26 22.18 -11.79
C GLY A 390 8.10 22.71 -12.97
N GLY A 391 7.75 23.91 -13.44
CA GLY A 391 8.55 24.62 -14.45
C GLY A 391 8.57 23.97 -15.83
N GLY A 392 7.53 23.23 -16.20
CA GLY A 392 7.44 22.56 -17.51
C GLY A 392 8.36 21.33 -17.65
N LYS A 393 8.96 20.86 -16.56
CA LYS A 393 9.82 19.66 -16.55
C LYS A 393 8.98 18.38 -16.63
N SER A 394 9.54 17.34 -17.27
CA SER A 394 8.95 16.00 -17.35
C SER A 394 9.80 14.97 -16.58
N TRP A 395 9.14 13.97 -16.02
CA TRP A 395 9.83 12.81 -15.48
C TRP A 395 10.54 11.97 -16.56
N ASP A 396 10.11 12.08 -17.82
CA ASP A 396 10.80 11.43 -18.94
C ASP A 396 12.26 11.89 -19.06
N ASP A 397 12.51 13.19 -18.80
CA ASP A 397 13.84 13.79 -18.90
C ASP A 397 14.66 13.70 -17.61
N HIS A 398 14.01 13.53 -16.46
CA HIS A 398 14.66 13.69 -15.15
C HIS A 398 14.70 12.41 -14.29
N ARG A 399 14.00 11.33 -14.68
CA ARG A 399 13.95 10.11 -13.87
C ARG A 399 15.30 9.44 -13.66
N GLU A 400 16.21 9.51 -14.64
CA GLU A 400 17.55 8.94 -14.51
C GLU A 400 18.41 9.72 -13.50
N ALA A 401 18.31 11.06 -13.50
CA ALA A 401 18.98 11.90 -12.52
C ALA A 401 18.46 11.61 -11.10
N ALA A 402 17.14 11.49 -10.93
CA ALA A 402 16.53 11.12 -9.65
C ALA A 402 16.93 9.72 -9.18
N ALA A 403 17.00 8.74 -10.10
CA ALA A 403 17.51 7.41 -9.81
C ALA A 403 18.99 7.41 -9.40
N GLY A 404 19.79 8.27 -10.02
CA GLY A 404 21.19 8.50 -9.63
C GLY A 404 21.33 8.93 -8.17
N VAL A 405 20.51 9.88 -7.73
CA VAL A 405 20.48 10.36 -6.33
C VAL A 405 20.14 9.23 -5.35
N ILE A 406 19.18 8.33 -5.71
CA ILE A 406 18.85 7.17 -4.90
C ILE A 406 20.05 6.23 -4.76
N VAL A 407 20.72 5.91 -5.88
CA VAL A 407 21.90 5.03 -5.89
C VAL A 407 23.02 5.65 -5.06
N ASP A 408 23.30 6.94 -5.22
CA ASP A 408 24.36 7.63 -4.47
C ASP A 408 24.04 7.70 -2.97
N THR A 409 22.76 7.89 -2.60
CA THR A 409 22.32 7.85 -1.20
C THR A 409 22.59 6.47 -0.57
N ILE A 410 22.25 5.38 -1.25
CA ILE A 410 22.52 4.02 -0.73
C ILE A 410 24.02 3.75 -0.68
N THR A 411 24.77 4.20 -1.69
CA THR A 411 26.21 4.00 -1.78
C THR A 411 26.97 4.69 -0.62
N ALA A 412 26.43 5.77 -0.07
CA ALA A 412 27.00 6.40 1.11
C ALA A 412 26.98 5.49 2.36
N TYR A 413 26.03 4.56 2.45
CA TYR A 413 25.93 3.59 3.54
C TYR A 413 26.53 2.21 3.18
N ALA A 414 26.50 1.83 1.91
CA ALA A 414 27.01 0.56 1.38
C ALA A 414 27.87 0.84 0.13
N PRO A 415 29.19 1.10 0.28
CA PRO A 415 30.06 1.61 -0.80
C PRO A 415 30.14 0.73 -2.05
N ASN A 416 29.91 -0.57 -1.93
CA ASN A 416 29.90 -1.50 -3.06
C ASN A 416 28.59 -1.47 -3.87
N PHE A 417 27.51 -0.83 -3.38
CA PHE A 417 26.18 -0.92 -3.98
C PHE A 417 26.16 -0.46 -5.45
N LYS A 418 26.73 0.70 -5.76
CA LYS A 418 26.73 1.24 -7.13
C LYS A 418 27.49 0.35 -8.11
N ALA A 419 28.60 -0.23 -7.68
CA ALA A 419 29.43 -1.11 -8.51
C ALA A 419 28.78 -2.49 -8.72
N SER A 420 27.91 -2.94 -7.81
CA SER A 420 27.22 -4.23 -7.89
C SER A 420 26.01 -4.23 -8.85
N ILE A 421 25.60 -3.08 -9.38
CA ILE A 421 24.40 -2.97 -10.24
C ILE A 421 24.65 -3.58 -11.61
N LEU A 422 23.90 -4.64 -11.94
CA LEU A 422 23.89 -5.29 -13.27
C LEU A 422 22.83 -4.69 -14.20
N GLY A 423 21.72 -4.27 -13.65
CA GLY A 423 20.59 -3.67 -14.36
C GLY A 423 19.54 -3.12 -13.42
N ARG A 424 18.66 -2.27 -13.92
CA ARG A 424 17.62 -1.64 -13.10
C ARG A 424 16.36 -1.34 -13.89
N MET A 425 15.21 -1.40 -13.21
CA MET A 425 13.95 -0.85 -13.66
C MET A 425 13.62 0.37 -12.79
N ILE A 426 13.26 1.47 -13.44
CA ILE A 426 12.90 2.73 -12.79
C ILE A 426 11.44 3.03 -13.07
N LEU A 427 10.70 3.42 -12.03
CA LEU A 427 9.32 3.88 -12.14
C LEU A 427 9.17 5.19 -11.36
N SER A 428 9.22 6.30 -12.08
CA SER A 428 8.83 7.62 -11.59
C SER A 428 7.31 7.69 -11.33
N PRO A 429 6.80 8.75 -10.67
CA PRO A 429 5.34 8.94 -10.55
C PRO A 429 4.61 8.88 -11.90
N LEU A 430 5.19 9.41 -12.96
CA LEU A 430 4.63 9.36 -14.32
C LEU A 430 4.65 7.94 -14.90
N ASP A 431 5.70 7.17 -14.67
CA ASP A 431 5.77 5.77 -15.11
C ASP A 431 4.75 4.90 -14.37
N LEU A 432 4.54 5.12 -13.07
CA LEU A 432 3.50 4.45 -12.28
C LEU A 432 2.11 4.74 -12.84
N GLU A 433 1.83 5.97 -13.24
CA GLU A 433 0.58 6.34 -13.88
C GLU A 433 0.41 5.67 -15.25
N ARG A 434 1.38 5.79 -16.13
CA ARG A 434 1.34 5.24 -17.49
C ARG A 434 1.27 3.71 -17.51
N LYS A 435 2.14 3.07 -16.72
CA LYS A 435 2.26 1.60 -16.72
C LYS A 435 1.13 0.92 -15.96
N LEU A 436 0.72 1.49 -14.82
CA LEU A 436 -0.18 0.84 -13.87
C LEU A 436 -1.53 1.57 -13.66
N ALA A 437 -1.76 2.69 -14.36
CA ALA A 437 -2.93 3.56 -14.18
C ALA A 437 -3.10 4.09 -12.74
N LEU A 438 -1.99 4.29 -12.04
CA LEU A 438 -1.97 4.92 -10.72
C LEU A 438 -1.95 6.45 -10.92
N THR A 439 -3.11 7.07 -10.98
CA THR A 439 -3.27 8.51 -11.25
C THR A 439 -2.36 9.36 -10.36
N GLY A 440 -1.50 10.19 -10.96
CA GLY A 440 -0.48 10.97 -10.26
C GLY A 440 0.59 10.13 -9.57
N GLY A 441 0.80 8.87 -9.97
CA GLY A 441 1.69 7.91 -9.32
C GLY A 441 1.20 7.48 -7.92
N ASP A 442 -0.09 7.67 -7.62
CA ASP A 442 -0.65 7.42 -6.28
C ASP A 442 -0.89 5.94 -6.00
N ILE A 443 -0.10 5.40 -5.06
CA ILE A 443 -0.16 3.97 -4.69
C ILE A 443 -1.39 3.59 -3.86
N PHE A 444 -2.14 4.58 -3.34
CA PHE A 444 -3.35 4.38 -2.54
C PHE A 444 -4.66 4.76 -3.25
N HIS A 445 -4.58 5.20 -4.51
CA HIS A 445 -5.71 5.70 -5.30
C HIS A 445 -6.41 6.90 -4.65
N GLY A 446 -5.67 7.74 -3.97
CA GLY A 446 -6.09 8.95 -3.28
C GLY A 446 -5.51 9.06 -1.87
N ALA A 447 -5.23 10.28 -1.44
CA ALA A 447 -4.58 10.58 -0.17
C ALA A 447 -5.29 9.92 1.02
N LEU A 448 -4.51 9.49 2.02
CA LEU A 448 -5.00 8.96 3.29
C LEU A 448 -5.18 10.08 4.31
N THR A 449 -6.03 11.04 4.00
CA THR A 449 -6.37 12.19 4.85
C THR A 449 -7.82 12.11 5.32
N LEU A 450 -8.16 12.73 6.44
CA LEU A 450 -9.48 12.63 7.06
C LEU A 450 -10.64 12.91 6.10
N ASP A 451 -10.45 13.84 5.17
CA ASP A 451 -11.44 14.19 4.15
C ASP A 451 -11.53 13.17 3.00
N GLN A 452 -10.66 12.14 2.98
CA GLN A 452 -10.64 11.07 1.97
C GLN A 452 -10.61 9.66 2.59
N LEU A 453 -11.12 9.51 3.83
CA LEU A 453 -11.16 8.22 4.54
C LEU A 453 -12.59 7.83 4.91
N TYR A 454 -12.80 6.54 5.14
CA TYR A 454 -14.01 5.91 5.66
C TYR A 454 -15.29 6.37 4.94
N CYS A 455 -16.22 7.07 5.64
CA CYS A 455 -17.52 7.50 5.08
C CYS A 455 -17.43 8.65 4.05
N VAL A 456 -16.27 9.24 3.86
CA VAL A 456 -16.02 10.27 2.84
C VAL A 456 -15.16 9.76 1.68
N ARG A 457 -14.92 8.45 1.60
CA ARG A 457 -14.16 7.82 0.52
C ARG A 457 -15.07 7.03 -0.41
N PRO A 458 -15.25 7.38 -1.70
CA PRO A 458 -14.65 8.53 -2.41
C PRO A 458 -15.35 9.86 -2.12
N ALA A 459 -16.63 9.84 -1.72
CA ALA A 459 -17.41 11.03 -1.41
C ALA A 459 -18.48 10.72 -0.37
N LEU A 460 -18.87 11.72 0.41
CA LEU A 460 -19.97 11.61 1.37
C LEU A 460 -21.26 11.24 0.63
N GLY A 461 -21.97 10.24 1.14
CA GLY A 461 -23.18 9.69 0.51
C GLY A 461 -22.91 8.57 -0.52
N PHE A 462 -21.65 8.26 -0.81
CA PHE A 462 -21.22 7.24 -1.78
C PHE A 462 -20.14 6.29 -1.23
N ALA A 463 -20.05 6.15 0.08
CA ALA A 463 -19.05 5.31 0.74
C ALA A 463 -19.42 3.81 0.74
N ASP A 464 -20.61 3.45 0.34
CA ASP A 464 -21.14 2.09 0.32
C ASP A 464 -20.89 1.34 -1.00
N TYR A 465 -19.81 1.72 -1.69
CA TYR A 465 -19.34 1.13 -2.96
C TYR A 465 -20.23 1.40 -4.18
N ARG A 466 -21.38 2.07 -4.03
CA ARG A 466 -22.26 2.47 -5.14
C ARG A 466 -21.83 3.80 -5.73
N ALA A 467 -21.75 3.87 -7.05
CA ALA A 467 -21.58 5.14 -7.76
C ALA A 467 -22.92 5.89 -7.88
N PRO A 468 -22.90 7.19 -8.23
CA PRO A 468 -24.13 7.92 -8.54
C PRO A 468 -24.95 7.30 -9.69
N VAL A 469 -24.30 6.65 -10.65
CA VAL A 469 -24.93 5.91 -11.74
C VAL A 469 -25.39 4.55 -11.25
N ARG A 470 -26.65 4.24 -11.37
CA ARG A 470 -27.21 2.93 -10.94
C ARG A 470 -26.50 1.78 -11.65
N GLY A 471 -26.20 0.69 -10.95
CA GLY A 471 -25.53 -0.48 -11.51
C GLY A 471 -24.03 -0.28 -11.77
N LEU A 472 -23.45 0.87 -11.41
CA LEU A 472 -22.01 1.10 -11.36
C LEU A 472 -21.54 1.03 -9.91
N TYR A 473 -20.46 0.27 -9.67
CA TYR A 473 -19.87 0.04 -8.35
C TYR A 473 -18.37 0.27 -8.37
N MET A 474 -17.82 0.67 -7.22
CA MET A 474 -16.38 0.76 -6.99
C MET A 474 -15.92 -0.37 -6.07
N CYS A 475 -14.85 -1.09 -6.45
CA CYS A 475 -14.30 -2.20 -5.66
C CYS A 475 -12.78 -2.10 -5.43
N GLY A 476 -12.19 -0.99 -5.83
CA GLY A 476 -10.74 -0.73 -5.74
C GLY A 476 -10.35 0.12 -4.54
N SER A 477 -9.05 0.45 -4.47
CA SER A 477 -8.44 1.26 -3.40
C SER A 477 -9.00 2.69 -3.29
N GLY A 478 -9.71 3.18 -4.31
CA GLY A 478 -10.46 4.44 -4.26
C GLY A 478 -11.68 4.42 -3.34
N ALA A 479 -12.12 3.24 -2.90
CA ALA A 479 -13.17 3.04 -1.89
C ALA A 479 -12.57 2.60 -0.55
N HIS A 480 -13.38 2.56 0.53
CA HIS A 480 -12.96 2.07 1.84
C HIS A 480 -12.44 0.60 1.77
N PRO A 481 -11.38 0.24 2.51
CA PRO A 481 -10.58 1.04 3.45
C PRO A 481 -9.46 1.85 2.81
N GLY A 482 -9.26 1.79 1.52
CA GLY A 482 -8.15 2.41 0.82
C GLY A 482 -7.16 1.38 0.25
N GLY A 483 -5.94 1.81 -0.05
CA GLY A 483 -4.87 0.99 -0.64
C GLY A 483 -4.25 -0.04 0.29
N GLY A 484 -3.31 -0.85 -0.24
CA GLY A 484 -2.49 -1.79 0.52
C GLY A 484 -2.65 -3.26 0.16
N VAL A 485 -3.24 -3.60 -1.00
CA VAL A 485 -3.41 -4.99 -1.48
C VAL A 485 -4.15 -5.86 -0.45
N SER A 486 -5.21 -5.30 0.14
CA SER A 486 -5.95 -5.94 1.23
C SER A 486 -7.04 -6.93 0.77
N GLY A 487 -7.55 -6.78 -0.46
CA GLY A 487 -8.75 -7.46 -0.97
C GLY A 487 -10.08 -6.96 -0.34
N ALA A 488 -10.00 -6.10 0.68
CA ALA A 488 -11.16 -5.64 1.43
C ALA A 488 -12.17 -4.81 0.61
N PRO A 489 -11.77 -3.85 -0.24
CA PRO A 489 -12.74 -3.12 -1.06
C PRO A 489 -13.55 -4.04 -1.97
N GLY A 490 -12.89 -5.02 -2.60
CA GLY A 490 -13.55 -6.02 -3.44
C GLY A 490 -14.54 -6.89 -2.68
N HIS A 491 -14.15 -7.37 -1.50
CA HIS A 491 -15.01 -8.14 -0.60
C HIS A 491 -16.26 -7.34 -0.20
N ASN A 492 -16.08 -6.13 0.27
CA ASN A 492 -17.19 -5.30 0.75
C ASN A 492 -18.12 -4.91 -0.41
N ALA A 493 -17.57 -4.52 -1.57
CA ALA A 493 -18.35 -4.22 -2.77
C ALA A 493 -19.18 -5.44 -3.24
N ALA A 494 -18.59 -6.64 -3.24
CA ALA A 494 -19.31 -7.87 -3.59
C ALA A 494 -20.53 -8.09 -2.70
N HIS A 495 -20.41 -7.88 -1.39
CA HIS A 495 -21.54 -8.00 -0.47
C HIS A 495 -22.65 -6.98 -0.76
N GLU A 496 -22.32 -5.74 -1.12
CA GLU A 496 -23.31 -4.73 -1.48
C GLU A 496 -23.99 -5.05 -2.82
N ILE A 497 -23.24 -5.53 -3.81
CA ILE A 497 -23.77 -5.97 -5.11
C ILE A 497 -24.74 -7.15 -4.93
N LEU A 498 -24.35 -8.19 -4.18
CA LEU A 498 -25.20 -9.35 -3.90
C LEU A 498 -26.52 -8.93 -3.22
N ARG A 499 -26.45 -7.97 -2.30
CA ARG A 499 -27.63 -7.42 -1.63
C ARG A 499 -28.56 -6.71 -2.62
N ASP A 500 -28.03 -5.90 -3.52
CA ASP A 500 -28.83 -5.18 -4.51
C ASP A 500 -29.51 -6.13 -5.51
N PHE A 501 -28.84 -7.24 -5.85
CA PHE A 501 -29.41 -8.27 -6.70
C PHE A 501 -30.26 -9.28 -5.94
N ARG A 502 -30.42 -9.13 -4.60
CA ARG A 502 -31.16 -10.07 -3.73
C ARG A 502 -30.66 -11.52 -3.84
N ILE A 503 -29.37 -11.68 -4.12
CA ILE A 503 -28.71 -13.00 -4.16
C ILE A 503 -28.28 -13.32 -2.73
N PRO A 504 -28.72 -14.45 -2.12
CA PRO A 504 -28.21 -14.87 -0.82
C PRO A 504 -26.68 -15.01 -0.90
N ALA A 505 -25.96 -14.44 0.06
CA ALA A 505 -24.55 -14.74 0.20
C ALA A 505 -24.40 -16.25 0.34
N ALA A 506 -23.58 -16.89 -0.48
CA ALA A 506 -23.36 -18.33 -0.38
C ALA A 506 -23.01 -18.66 1.07
N ARG A 507 -23.79 -19.54 1.70
CA ARG A 507 -23.43 -20.09 3.01
C ARG A 507 -22.05 -20.68 2.81
N HIS A 508 -21.08 -20.22 3.62
CA HIS A 508 -19.72 -20.73 3.61
C HIS A 508 -19.75 -22.23 3.35
N LEU A 509 -19.04 -22.69 2.31
CA LEU A 509 -18.80 -24.11 2.13
C LEU A 509 -18.22 -24.59 3.45
N ARG A 510 -18.98 -25.42 4.17
CA ARG A 510 -18.54 -25.99 5.45
C ARG A 510 -17.16 -26.60 5.19
N PRO A 511 -16.18 -26.45 6.10
CA PRO A 511 -14.96 -27.23 5.99
C PRO A 511 -15.39 -28.68 5.87
N ALA A 512 -14.97 -29.34 4.80
CA ALA A 512 -15.11 -30.78 4.69
C ALA A 512 -14.48 -31.40 5.93
N ASP A 513 -15.19 -32.31 6.54
CA ASP A 513 -14.90 -33.01 7.76
C ASP A 513 -13.40 -33.30 7.93
N LYS A 514 -12.93 -33.06 9.16
CA LYS A 514 -11.66 -33.55 9.67
C LYS A 514 -11.47 -34.99 9.17
N ILE A 515 -10.59 -35.18 8.21
CA ILE A 515 -10.04 -36.50 7.95
C ILE A 515 -9.25 -36.83 9.20
N LYS A 516 -9.83 -37.66 10.03
CA LYS A 516 -9.08 -38.46 11.01
C LYS A 516 -8.19 -39.39 10.20
N ASN A 517 -6.91 -39.19 10.29
CA ASN A 517 -5.87 -40.20 10.52
C ASN A 517 -4.52 -39.48 10.63
#